data_aa7d066f48c8924859780f4bc92337d2
#
_entry.id   aa7d066f48c8924859780f4bc92337d2
#
_cell.length_a   1.000
_cell.length_b   1.000
_cell.length_c   1.000
_cell.angle_alpha   90.00
_cell.angle_beta   90.00
_cell.angle_gamma   90.00
#
_symmetry.space_group_name_H-M   'P 1'
#
loop_
_entity.id
_entity.type
_entity.pdbx_description
1 polymer ?
#
loop_
_entity_poly.entity_id
_entity_poly.type
_entity_poly.pdbx_seq_one_letter_code
_entity_poly.pdbx_strand_id
1 'polypeptide(L)'
;MIKGSRHFHFEQISELLEKKVHETILEVNLDAIVHNFNQYRSKLKPETKMVCMVKAFGYGAGSYELAKTLQEHRCDYLAVAVADEGAELRTEGISIPIIVMNPEFSSFNVLFENHLEPEVYSFRLLDAMIRETERRGITSYPIHIKIDTGMHRLGFQPEDVPAICERLRAQSGVIARSVFSHLAGSDSYVFDDFTHQQLDKFTKAAGELESGLEYKVIKHILNSAGIERFAAYQMDMVRLGIGLYGVSASGQKGLRNVSTLKTTILQIQNVPAGDSIGYSRMSYVKRDSRIAIIPIGYADGLDRHFSNCLLYTSDA
;
A
#
# COMPACT_ATOMS: atom_id res chain seq x y z
N MET A 1 13.93 -14.78 -24.46
CA MET A 1 13.65 -15.37 -23.12
C MET A 1 14.85 -16.23 -22.73
N ILE A 2 15.55 -15.86 -21.66
CA ILE A 2 16.69 -16.63 -21.13
C ILE A 2 16.12 -17.52 -20.01
N LYS A 3 16.27 -18.85 -20.15
CA LYS A 3 15.81 -19.82 -19.15
C LYS A 3 16.98 -20.59 -18.59
N GLY A 4 17.07 -20.75 -17.29
CA GLY A 4 18.08 -21.56 -16.63
C GLY A 4 17.81 -21.74 -15.13
N SER A 5 18.69 -22.50 -14.45
CA SER A 5 18.60 -22.67 -13.01
C SER A 5 18.97 -21.37 -12.29
N ARG A 6 18.30 -21.07 -11.18
CA ARG A 6 18.58 -19.90 -10.30
C ARG A 6 20.04 -19.83 -9.82
N HIS A 7 20.79 -20.94 -9.87
CA HIS A 7 22.21 -21.01 -9.51
C HIS A 7 23.14 -20.27 -10.46
N PHE A 8 22.68 -19.92 -11.68
CA PHE A 8 23.55 -19.35 -12.73
C PHE A 8 23.41 -17.85 -12.90
N HIS A 9 22.65 -17.15 -12.02
CA HIS A 9 22.49 -15.69 -12.04
C HIS A 9 22.23 -15.14 -13.45
N PHE A 10 21.28 -15.75 -14.18
CA PHE A 10 20.92 -15.34 -15.55
C PHE A 10 20.38 -13.91 -15.63
N GLU A 11 19.91 -13.35 -14.50
CA GLU A 11 19.58 -11.94 -14.35
C GLU A 11 20.77 -11.04 -14.75
N GLN A 12 22.00 -11.39 -14.39
CA GLN A 12 23.19 -10.62 -14.76
C GLN A 12 23.46 -10.65 -16.29
N ILE A 13 23.10 -11.75 -16.94
CA ILE A 13 23.19 -11.85 -18.40
C ILE A 13 22.08 -11.00 -19.05
N SER A 14 20.88 -10.99 -18.49
CA SER A 14 19.79 -10.14 -18.97
C SER A 14 20.16 -8.66 -18.85
N GLU A 15 20.74 -8.23 -17.72
CA GLU A 15 21.23 -6.87 -17.51
C GLU A 15 22.32 -6.46 -18.53
N LEU A 16 23.18 -7.39 -18.95
CA LEU A 16 24.21 -7.16 -19.97
C LEU A 16 23.62 -7.02 -21.39
N LEU A 17 22.46 -7.65 -21.63
CA LEU A 17 21.78 -7.65 -22.92
C LEU A 17 20.73 -6.53 -23.04
N GLU A 18 20.27 -6.00 -21.92
CA GLU A 18 19.37 -4.85 -21.87
C GLU A 18 20.10 -3.59 -22.32
N LYS A 19 19.56 -2.95 -23.37
CA LYS A 19 20.05 -1.66 -23.82
C LYS A 19 19.60 -0.60 -22.77
N LYS A 20 20.47 -0.25 -21.83
CA LYS A 20 20.22 0.83 -20.88
C LYS A 20 20.03 2.14 -21.66
N VAL A 21 18.80 2.63 -21.67
CA VAL A 21 18.44 3.90 -22.35
C VAL A 21 18.62 5.09 -21.41
N HIS A 22 18.53 4.86 -20.09
CA HIS A 22 18.68 5.87 -19.06
C HIS A 22 19.70 5.43 -17.99
N GLU A 23 20.45 6.41 -17.51
CA GLU A 23 21.45 6.19 -16.44
C GLU A 23 20.89 6.52 -15.05
N THR A 24 19.68 7.14 -14.99
CA THR A 24 18.94 7.31 -13.75
C THR A 24 18.01 6.12 -13.58
N ILE A 25 18.21 5.35 -12.51
CA ILE A 25 17.48 4.12 -12.22
C ILE A 25 16.95 4.12 -10.78
N LEU A 26 15.78 3.54 -10.59
CA LEU A 26 15.25 3.18 -9.28
C LEU A 26 15.46 1.69 -9.07
N GLU A 27 16.39 1.33 -8.20
CA GLU A 27 16.57 -0.06 -7.79
C GLU A 27 15.59 -0.42 -6.69
N VAL A 28 14.92 -1.57 -6.83
CA VAL A 28 13.99 -2.11 -5.83
C VAL A 28 14.53 -3.43 -5.31
N ASN A 29 14.76 -3.51 -4.01
CA ASN A 29 15.29 -4.69 -3.35
C ASN A 29 14.16 -5.57 -2.80
N LEU A 30 13.83 -6.64 -3.50
CA LEU A 30 12.78 -7.59 -3.11
C LEU A 30 13.14 -8.38 -1.83
N ASP A 31 14.43 -8.65 -1.58
CA ASP A 31 14.85 -9.28 -0.32
C ASP A 31 14.60 -8.37 0.88
N ALA A 32 14.69 -7.04 0.69
CA ALA A 32 14.32 -6.07 1.71
C ALA A 32 12.80 -6.08 1.98
N ILE A 33 11.98 -6.25 0.94
CA ILE A 33 10.53 -6.44 1.06
C ILE A 33 10.22 -7.69 1.91
N VAL A 34 10.82 -8.82 1.58
CA VAL A 34 10.65 -10.08 2.32
C VAL A 34 11.11 -9.93 3.78
N HIS A 35 12.25 -9.29 3.98
CA HIS A 35 12.76 -9.01 5.32
C HIS A 35 11.76 -8.17 6.13
N ASN A 36 11.26 -7.06 5.56
CA ASN A 36 10.32 -6.18 6.24
C ASN A 36 8.98 -6.89 6.50
N PHE A 37 8.46 -7.63 5.53
CA PHE A 37 7.28 -8.47 5.70
C PHE A 37 7.44 -9.41 6.91
N ASN A 38 8.55 -10.14 6.99
CA ASN A 38 8.83 -11.07 8.08
C ASN A 38 8.99 -10.36 9.43
N GLN A 39 9.57 -9.14 9.47
CA GLN A 39 9.67 -8.32 10.67
C GLN A 39 8.29 -7.95 11.24
N TYR A 40 7.31 -7.66 10.39
CA TYR A 40 5.94 -7.43 10.83
C TYR A 40 5.21 -8.73 11.15
N ARG A 41 5.41 -9.79 10.36
CA ARG A 41 4.79 -11.09 10.60
C ARG A 41 5.19 -11.66 11.95
N SER A 42 6.44 -11.48 12.39
CA SER A 42 6.93 -11.96 13.69
C SER A 42 6.27 -11.30 14.90
N LYS A 43 5.58 -10.18 14.73
CA LYS A 43 4.81 -9.48 15.78
C LYS A 43 3.38 -9.99 15.93
N LEU A 44 2.92 -10.80 14.98
CA LEU A 44 1.54 -11.24 14.90
C LEU A 44 1.41 -12.66 15.44
N LYS A 45 0.21 -12.97 15.90
CA LYS A 45 -0.16 -14.37 16.21
C LYS A 45 -0.17 -15.19 14.91
N PRO A 46 0.06 -16.51 14.99
CA PRO A 46 0.08 -17.38 13.82
C PRO A 46 -1.21 -17.36 12.99
N GLU A 47 -2.36 -17.21 13.64
CA GLU A 47 -3.68 -17.16 13.02
C GLU A 47 -4.04 -15.81 12.43
N THR A 48 -3.36 -14.72 12.82
CA THR A 48 -3.65 -13.38 12.31
C THR A 48 -3.19 -13.24 10.86
N LYS A 49 -4.13 -12.94 9.97
CA LYS A 49 -3.85 -12.71 8.54
C LYS A 49 -3.16 -11.36 8.30
N MET A 50 -2.48 -11.25 7.17
CA MET A 50 -1.83 -10.01 6.75
C MET A 50 -2.26 -9.62 5.33
N VAL A 51 -2.74 -8.38 5.20
CA VAL A 51 -2.92 -7.70 3.91
C VAL A 51 -1.68 -6.88 3.63
N CYS A 52 -1.05 -7.03 2.48
CA CYS A 52 0.02 -6.16 2.00
C CYS A 52 -0.50 -5.15 0.98
N MET A 53 -0.20 -3.87 1.20
CA MET A 53 -0.62 -2.79 0.31
C MET A 53 0.34 -2.68 -0.87
N VAL A 54 -0.14 -2.99 -2.08
CA VAL A 54 0.64 -2.89 -3.33
C VAL A 54 0.07 -1.84 -4.29
N LYS A 55 -0.80 -0.98 -3.79
CA LYS A 55 -1.44 0.12 -4.52
C LYS A 55 -0.44 1.14 -5.05
N ALA A 56 -0.89 1.98 -6.00
CA ALA A 56 -0.09 3.02 -6.63
C ALA A 56 1.23 2.47 -7.19
N PHE A 57 1.12 1.39 -7.97
CA PHE A 57 2.27 0.72 -8.56
C PHE A 57 3.30 0.26 -7.52
N GLY A 58 2.81 -0.34 -6.40
CA GLY A 58 3.67 -0.72 -5.29
C GLY A 58 4.39 0.48 -4.66
N TYR A 59 3.68 1.61 -4.49
CA TYR A 59 4.27 2.89 -4.06
C TYR A 59 5.43 3.34 -4.97
N GLY A 60 5.34 3.03 -6.27
CA GLY A 60 6.36 3.34 -7.26
C GLY A 60 7.48 2.30 -7.38
N ALA A 61 7.42 1.22 -6.60
CA ALA A 61 8.43 0.16 -6.63
C ALA A 61 8.17 -0.95 -7.67
N GLY A 62 7.09 -0.84 -8.46
CA GLY A 62 6.60 -1.92 -9.33
C GLY A 62 5.58 -2.79 -8.62
N SER A 63 4.54 -3.23 -9.32
CA SER A 63 3.43 -3.98 -8.71
C SER A 63 3.57 -5.48 -8.82
N TYR A 64 3.99 -5.98 -9.98
CA TYR A 64 3.98 -7.40 -10.28
C TYR A 64 5.03 -8.20 -9.51
N GLU A 65 6.32 -7.83 -9.62
CA GLU A 65 7.41 -8.54 -8.93
C GLU A 65 7.22 -8.51 -7.43
N LEU A 66 6.73 -7.38 -6.91
CA LEU A 66 6.39 -7.21 -5.50
C LEU A 66 5.24 -8.14 -5.09
N ALA A 67 4.14 -8.15 -5.83
CA ALA A 67 2.97 -8.98 -5.54
C ALA A 67 3.30 -10.47 -5.63
N LYS A 68 4.08 -10.87 -6.63
CA LYS A 68 4.55 -12.24 -6.82
C LYS A 68 5.45 -12.68 -5.65
N THR A 69 6.41 -11.85 -5.27
CA THR A 69 7.27 -12.10 -4.11
C THR A 69 6.46 -12.29 -2.83
N LEU A 70 5.47 -11.43 -2.59
CA LEU A 70 4.59 -11.54 -1.42
C LEU A 70 3.73 -12.81 -1.45
N GLN A 71 3.19 -13.18 -2.61
CA GLN A 71 2.44 -14.42 -2.80
C GLN A 71 3.30 -15.65 -2.53
N GLU A 72 4.54 -15.70 -3.03
CA GLU A 72 5.49 -16.78 -2.78
C GLU A 72 5.86 -16.90 -1.29
N HIS A 73 5.85 -15.78 -0.56
CA HIS A 73 6.10 -15.73 0.88
C HIS A 73 4.84 -15.82 1.74
N ARG A 74 3.73 -16.33 1.15
CA ARG A 74 2.47 -16.62 1.85
C ARG A 74 1.82 -15.40 2.50
N CYS A 75 1.81 -14.27 1.79
CA CYS A 75 0.92 -13.17 2.14
C CYS A 75 -0.53 -13.63 1.97
N ASP A 76 -1.40 -13.29 2.92
CA ASP A 76 -2.79 -13.76 2.89
C ASP A 76 -3.66 -12.98 1.90
N TYR A 77 -3.44 -11.67 1.77
CA TYR A 77 -4.19 -10.74 0.92
C TYR A 77 -3.27 -9.67 0.35
N LEU A 78 -3.57 -9.23 -0.85
CA LEU A 78 -3.06 -7.96 -1.37
C LEU A 78 -4.15 -6.88 -1.33
N ALA A 79 -3.75 -5.61 -1.34
CA ALA A 79 -4.69 -4.52 -1.51
C ALA A 79 -4.15 -3.49 -2.50
N VAL A 80 -5.02 -3.12 -3.46
CA VAL A 80 -4.78 -2.14 -4.51
C VAL A 80 -5.69 -0.92 -4.34
N ALA A 81 -5.41 0.17 -5.05
CA ALA A 81 -6.25 1.36 -4.97
C ALA A 81 -7.50 1.21 -5.83
N VAL A 82 -7.37 0.79 -7.07
CA VAL A 82 -8.43 0.72 -8.07
C VAL A 82 -8.49 -0.67 -8.71
N ALA A 83 -9.60 -0.97 -9.39
CA ALA A 83 -9.83 -2.30 -9.98
C ALA A 83 -8.83 -2.65 -11.09
N ASP A 84 -8.38 -1.67 -11.86
CA ASP A 84 -7.43 -1.89 -12.97
C ASP A 84 -6.08 -2.42 -12.47
N GLU A 85 -5.56 -1.91 -11.33
CA GLU A 85 -4.35 -2.44 -10.71
C GLU A 85 -4.52 -3.93 -10.33
N GLY A 86 -5.70 -4.29 -9.81
CA GLY A 86 -6.02 -5.67 -9.46
C GLY A 86 -6.14 -6.59 -10.68
N ALA A 87 -6.75 -6.11 -11.75
CA ALA A 87 -6.88 -6.84 -13.02
C ALA A 87 -5.52 -7.09 -13.68
N GLU A 88 -4.62 -6.09 -13.66
CA GLU A 88 -3.25 -6.25 -14.13
C GLU A 88 -2.52 -7.36 -13.36
N LEU A 89 -2.60 -7.35 -12.03
CA LEU A 89 -2.01 -8.40 -11.20
C LEU A 89 -2.61 -9.80 -11.51
N ARG A 90 -3.91 -9.90 -11.79
CA ARG A 90 -4.53 -11.17 -12.21
C ARG A 90 -4.01 -11.66 -13.55
N THR A 91 -3.84 -10.77 -14.52
CA THR A 91 -3.28 -11.08 -15.84
C THR A 91 -1.86 -11.65 -15.72
N GLU A 92 -1.11 -11.16 -14.75
CA GLU A 92 0.26 -11.62 -14.45
C GLU A 92 0.30 -12.88 -13.56
N GLY A 93 -0.85 -13.47 -13.21
CA GLY A 93 -0.95 -14.76 -12.53
C GLY A 93 -0.97 -14.68 -10.99
N ILE A 94 -1.24 -13.52 -10.42
CA ILE A 94 -1.48 -13.42 -8.97
C ILE A 94 -2.85 -14.05 -8.63
N SER A 95 -2.86 -15.03 -7.74
CA SER A 95 -4.05 -15.83 -7.42
C SER A 95 -4.62 -15.58 -6.02
N ILE A 96 -3.83 -15.03 -5.08
CA ILE A 96 -4.31 -14.73 -3.73
C ILE A 96 -5.39 -13.63 -3.76
N PRO A 97 -6.27 -13.53 -2.74
CA PRO A 97 -7.32 -12.51 -2.69
C PRO A 97 -6.75 -11.09 -2.79
N ILE A 98 -7.42 -10.23 -3.56
CA ILE A 98 -7.03 -8.82 -3.77
C ILE A 98 -8.20 -7.92 -3.37
N ILE A 99 -7.96 -7.04 -2.39
CA ILE A 99 -8.92 -6.04 -1.94
C ILE A 99 -8.75 -4.76 -2.78
N VAL A 100 -9.85 -4.22 -3.32
CA VAL A 100 -9.88 -2.93 -4.02
C VAL A 100 -10.39 -1.86 -3.07
N MET A 101 -9.53 -0.88 -2.74
CA MET A 101 -9.81 0.11 -1.70
C MET A 101 -10.71 1.27 -2.16
N ASN A 102 -10.75 1.56 -3.47
CA ASN A 102 -11.59 2.62 -4.04
C ASN A 102 -12.31 2.07 -5.30
N PRO A 103 -13.28 1.17 -5.13
CA PRO A 103 -14.03 0.66 -6.28
C PRO A 103 -14.92 1.76 -6.87
N GLU A 104 -14.88 1.91 -8.17
CA GLU A 104 -15.74 2.80 -8.93
C GLU A 104 -16.96 2.04 -9.49
N PHE A 105 -18.09 2.72 -9.67
CA PHE A 105 -19.30 2.11 -10.25
C PHE A 105 -19.07 1.61 -11.67
N SER A 106 -18.20 2.26 -12.45
CA SER A 106 -17.79 1.86 -13.79
C SER A 106 -16.94 0.60 -13.83
N SER A 107 -16.29 0.25 -12.73
CA SER A 107 -15.34 -0.87 -12.65
C SER A 107 -15.97 -2.20 -12.23
N PHE A 108 -17.28 -2.30 -12.02
CA PHE A 108 -17.93 -3.52 -11.55
C PHE A 108 -17.66 -4.73 -12.47
N ASN A 109 -17.63 -4.54 -13.79
CA ASN A 109 -17.27 -5.61 -14.72
C ASN A 109 -15.87 -6.16 -14.41
N VAL A 110 -14.89 -5.25 -14.25
CA VAL A 110 -13.51 -5.60 -13.94
C VAL A 110 -13.40 -6.33 -12.61
N LEU A 111 -14.14 -5.88 -11.59
CA LEU A 111 -14.19 -6.54 -10.27
C LEU A 111 -14.64 -7.99 -10.40
N PHE A 112 -15.79 -8.23 -11.07
CA PHE A 112 -16.37 -9.58 -11.17
C PHE A 112 -15.55 -10.52 -12.04
N GLU A 113 -15.09 -10.05 -13.21
CA GLU A 113 -14.31 -10.85 -14.16
C GLU A 113 -12.95 -11.26 -13.58
N ASN A 114 -12.37 -10.44 -12.71
CA ASN A 114 -11.06 -10.68 -12.11
C ASN A 114 -11.15 -11.18 -10.64
N HIS A 115 -12.33 -11.50 -10.13
CA HIS A 115 -12.54 -11.96 -8.76
C HIS A 115 -11.84 -11.06 -7.73
N LEU A 116 -12.03 -9.73 -7.84
CA LEU A 116 -11.48 -8.75 -6.92
C LEU A 116 -12.50 -8.45 -5.81
N GLU A 117 -12.04 -8.24 -4.59
CA GLU A 117 -12.89 -8.05 -3.42
C GLU A 117 -12.99 -6.56 -3.06
N PRO A 118 -14.10 -5.85 -3.35
CA PRO A 118 -14.18 -4.40 -3.15
C PRO A 118 -14.42 -3.99 -1.70
N GLU A 119 -13.80 -2.87 -1.28
CA GLU A 119 -14.22 -2.09 -0.13
C GLU A 119 -15.61 -1.49 -0.37
N VAL A 120 -16.51 -1.57 0.62
CA VAL A 120 -17.84 -0.96 0.58
C VAL A 120 -17.99 -0.01 1.77
N TYR A 121 -18.19 1.27 1.48
CA TYR A 121 -18.12 2.36 2.45
C TYR A 121 -19.38 3.24 2.52
N SER A 122 -20.40 2.93 1.71
CA SER A 122 -21.65 3.70 1.67
C SER A 122 -22.83 2.84 1.21
N PHE A 123 -24.04 3.20 1.64
CA PHE A 123 -25.27 2.54 1.19
C PHE A 123 -25.44 2.60 -0.34
N ARG A 124 -25.09 3.73 -0.96
CA ARG A 124 -25.12 3.88 -2.41
C ARG A 124 -24.29 2.81 -3.12
N LEU A 125 -23.08 2.55 -2.62
CA LEU A 125 -22.20 1.52 -3.19
C LEU A 125 -22.71 0.12 -2.87
N LEU A 126 -23.15 -0.14 -1.64
CA LEU A 126 -23.71 -1.42 -1.22
C LEU A 126 -24.93 -1.80 -2.08
N ASP A 127 -25.90 -0.89 -2.20
CA ASP A 127 -27.11 -1.12 -2.97
C ASP A 127 -26.81 -1.30 -4.47
N ALA A 128 -25.79 -0.63 -5.01
CA ALA A 128 -25.35 -0.82 -6.38
C ALA A 128 -24.69 -2.19 -6.60
N MET A 129 -23.85 -2.64 -5.66
CA MET A 129 -23.24 -3.98 -5.70
C MET A 129 -24.31 -5.08 -5.63
N ILE A 130 -25.27 -4.95 -4.73
CA ILE A 130 -26.39 -5.89 -4.60
C ILE A 130 -27.16 -5.99 -5.93
N ARG A 131 -27.62 -4.87 -6.49
CA ARG A 131 -28.34 -4.85 -7.78
C ARG A 131 -27.55 -5.49 -8.91
N GLU A 132 -26.24 -5.20 -8.97
CA GLU A 132 -25.42 -5.71 -10.07
C GLU A 132 -25.12 -7.20 -9.91
N THR A 133 -24.91 -7.70 -8.71
CA THR A 133 -24.78 -9.15 -8.46
C THR A 133 -26.08 -9.91 -8.76
N GLU A 134 -27.24 -9.37 -8.35
CA GLU A 134 -28.55 -9.93 -8.69
C GLU A 134 -28.77 -9.96 -10.21
N ARG A 135 -28.51 -8.87 -10.91
CA ARG A 135 -28.63 -8.79 -12.38
C ARG A 135 -27.80 -9.85 -13.11
N ARG A 136 -26.65 -10.22 -12.54
CA ARG A 136 -25.74 -11.23 -13.11
C ARG A 136 -25.97 -12.65 -12.59
N GLY A 137 -26.85 -12.83 -11.63
CA GLY A 137 -27.04 -14.13 -10.98
C GLY A 137 -25.82 -14.56 -10.12
N ILE A 138 -25.02 -13.61 -9.67
CA ILE A 138 -23.88 -13.87 -8.79
C ILE A 138 -24.40 -13.99 -7.35
N THR A 139 -23.90 -14.97 -6.61
CA THR A 139 -24.23 -15.19 -5.21
C THR A 139 -22.98 -15.17 -4.34
N SER A 140 -23.13 -14.67 -3.12
CA SER A 140 -22.06 -14.65 -2.09
C SER A 140 -20.75 -13.98 -2.54
N TYR A 141 -20.85 -12.93 -3.38
CA TYR A 141 -19.67 -12.18 -3.79
C TYR A 141 -19.04 -11.46 -2.59
N PRO A 142 -17.74 -11.68 -2.31
CA PRO A 142 -17.11 -11.14 -1.11
C PRO A 142 -16.92 -9.62 -1.18
N ILE A 143 -17.33 -8.92 -0.13
CA ILE A 143 -17.13 -7.48 0.05
C ILE A 143 -16.52 -7.19 1.41
N HIS A 144 -15.85 -6.06 1.55
CA HIS A 144 -15.21 -5.60 2.78
C HIS A 144 -15.89 -4.32 3.28
N ILE A 145 -16.63 -4.44 4.39
CA ILE A 145 -17.39 -3.32 4.98
C ILE A 145 -16.44 -2.39 5.72
N LYS A 146 -16.45 -1.11 5.37
CA LYS A 146 -15.63 -0.11 6.04
C LYS A 146 -16.46 0.75 6.98
N ILE A 147 -16.03 0.84 8.23
CA ILE A 147 -16.62 1.72 9.26
C ILE A 147 -15.69 2.90 9.50
N ASP A 148 -16.22 4.10 9.52
CA ASP A 148 -15.47 5.29 9.93
C ASP A 148 -15.52 5.43 11.46
N THR A 149 -14.37 5.37 12.08
CA THR A 149 -14.22 5.51 13.53
C THR A 149 -13.53 6.81 13.94
N GLY A 150 -13.29 7.71 12.97
CA GLY A 150 -12.71 9.02 13.26
C GLY A 150 -11.63 9.48 12.27
N MET A 151 -11.41 8.76 11.15
CA MET A 151 -10.53 9.25 10.08
C MET A 151 -11.24 10.21 9.12
N HIS A 152 -12.58 10.14 9.04
CA HIS A 152 -13.45 11.02 8.23
C HIS A 152 -13.06 11.09 6.75
N ARG A 153 -12.73 9.93 6.16
CA ARG A 153 -12.41 9.82 4.74
C ARG A 153 -13.47 9.04 3.98
N LEU A 154 -13.61 7.76 4.27
CA LEU A 154 -14.61 6.84 3.72
C LEU A 154 -15.05 5.90 4.83
N GLY A 155 -16.28 5.41 4.80
CA GLY A 155 -16.82 4.44 5.74
C GLY A 155 -18.25 4.77 6.17
N PHE A 156 -19.00 3.76 6.54
CA PHE A 156 -20.27 3.91 7.23
C PHE A 156 -20.03 4.44 8.65
N GLN A 157 -21.00 5.12 9.20
CA GLN A 157 -20.96 5.46 10.61
C GLN A 157 -21.24 4.19 11.46
N PRO A 158 -20.72 4.10 12.70
CA PRO A 158 -21.03 2.97 13.57
C PRO A 158 -22.54 2.73 13.76
N GLU A 159 -23.32 3.79 13.76
CA GLU A 159 -24.77 3.78 13.92
C GLU A 159 -25.51 3.19 12.70
N ASP A 160 -24.84 3.07 11.54
CA ASP A 160 -25.39 2.47 10.33
C ASP A 160 -25.40 0.94 10.35
N VAL A 161 -24.72 0.30 11.31
CA VAL A 161 -24.55 -1.15 11.39
C VAL A 161 -25.88 -1.92 11.32
N PRO A 162 -26.95 -1.55 12.04
CA PRO A 162 -28.24 -2.25 11.93
C PRO A 162 -28.81 -2.24 10.50
N ALA A 163 -28.72 -1.08 9.82
CA ALA A 163 -29.20 -0.92 8.46
C ALA A 163 -28.34 -1.67 7.42
N ILE A 164 -27.02 -1.82 7.67
CA ILE A 164 -26.14 -2.68 6.87
C ILE A 164 -26.56 -4.15 7.02
N CYS A 165 -26.78 -4.62 8.25
CA CYS A 165 -27.22 -5.98 8.52
C CYS A 165 -28.57 -6.31 7.84
N GLU A 166 -29.53 -5.39 7.92
CA GLU A 166 -30.84 -5.54 7.26
C GLU A 166 -30.66 -5.77 5.75
N ARG A 167 -29.87 -4.90 5.07
CA ARG A 167 -29.62 -5.03 3.62
C ARG A 167 -28.91 -6.32 3.25
N LEU A 168 -27.89 -6.69 4.02
CA LEU A 168 -27.12 -7.90 3.73
C LEU A 168 -27.92 -9.18 3.94
N ARG A 169 -28.83 -9.21 4.91
CA ARG A 169 -29.73 -10.36 5.13
C ARG A 169 -30.86 -10.48 4.12
N ALA A 170 -31.26 -9.37 3.51
CA ALA A 170 -32.38 -9.34 2.55
C ALA A 170 -32.04 -9.86 1.15
N GLN A 171 -30.78 -10.26 0.90
CA GLN A 171 -30.28 -10.63 -0.41
C GLN A 171 -29.23 -11.76 -0.31
N SER A 172 -28.85 -12.34 -1.47
CA SER A 172 -27.83 -13.39 -1.56
C SER A 172 -26.66 -13.06 -2.50
N GLY A 173 -26.67 -11.90 -3.14
CA GLY A 173 -25.70 -11.51 -4.16
C GLY A 173 -24.32 -11.23 -3.57
N VAL A 174 -24.25 -10.55 -2.42
CA VAL A 174 -22.98 -10.20 -1.75
C VAL A 174 -22.91 -10.78 -0.33
N ILE A 175 -21.70 -11.00 0.15
CA ILE A 175 -21.43 -11.45 1.52
C ILE A 175 -20.34 -10.59 2.15
N ALA A 176 -20.53 -10.11 3.37
CA ALA A 176 -19.49 -9.40 4.11
C ALA A 176 -18.38 -10.37 4.52
N ARG A 177 -17.24 -10.32 3.82
CA ARG A 177 -16.06 -11.12 4.12
C ARG A 177 -15.33 -10.56 5.31
N SER A 178 -15.21 -9.24 5.39
CA SER A 178 -14.57 -8.55 6.50
C SER A 178 -15.27 -7.25 6.86
N VAL A 179 -14.95 -6.77 8.06
CA VAL A 179 -15.23 -5.41 8.51
C VAL A 179 -13.94 -4.75 8.96
N PHE A 180 -13.76 -3.48 8.62
CA PHE A 180 -12.54 -2.78 8.98
C PHE A 180 -12.71 -1.27 9.17
N SER A 181 -11.73 -0.66 9.81
CA SER A 181 -11.55 0.78 9.93
C SER A 181 -10.09 1.18 9.69
N HIS A 182 -9.75 2.45 9.86
CA HIS A 182 -8.39 2.93 9.68
C HIS A 182 -7.99 3.88 10.81
N LEU A 183 -6.86 3.59 11.45
CA LEU A 183 -6.32 4.42 12.52
C LEU A 183 -5.71 5.70 11.92
N ALA A 184 -6.08 6.85 12.48
CA ALA A 184 -5.64 8.15 11.99
C ALA A 184 -4.40 8.70 12.72
N GLY A 185 -4.16 8.27 13.97
CA GLY A 185 -3.09 8.79 14.82
C GLY A 185 -2.17 7.74 15.42
N SER A 186 -2.17 6.50 14.89
CA SER A 186 -1.38 5.40 15.44
C SER A 186 0.14 5.56 15.35
N ASP A 187 0.62 6.53 14.59
CA ASP A 187 2.03 6.87 14.38
C ASP A 187 2.62 7.80 15.44
N SER A 188 1.79 8.44 16.28
CA SER A 188 2.24 9.40 17.29
C SER A 188 1.64 9.12 18.66
N TYR A 189 2.48 9.15 19.70
CA TYR A 189 2.07 8.98 21.10
C TYR A 189 1.10 10.07 21.59
N VAL A 190 1.13 11.23 20.97
CA VAL A 190 0.22 12.36 21.31
C VAL A 190 -1.23 11.98 21.06
N PHE A 191 -1.49 11.04 20.14
CA PHE A 191 -2.83 10.62 19.74
C PHE A 191 -3.25 9.24 20.30
N ASP A 192 -2.59 8.74 21.34
CA ASP A 192 -2.90 7.41 21.89
C ASP A 192 -4.33 7.33 22.42
N ASP A 193 -4.80 8.32 23.15
CA ASP A 193 -6.19 8.37 23.65
C ASP A 193 -7.21 8.34 22.50
N PHE A 194 -6.95 9.09 21.44
CA PHE A 194 -7.78 9.08 20.24
C PHE A 194 -7.72 7.73 19.52
N THR A 195 -6.56 7.13 19.44
CA THR A 195 -6.36 5.80 18.83
C THR A 195 -7.14 4.75 19.61
N HIS A 196 -7.11 4.77 20.94
CA HIS A 196 -7.93 3.88 21.77
C HIS A 196 -9.43 4.10 21.55
N GLN A 197 -9.90 5.35 21.46
CA GLN A 197 -11.30 5.64 21.13
C GLN A 197 -11.70 5.06 19.75
N GLN A 198 -10.82 5.11 18.74
CA GLN A 198 -11.07 4.48 17.44
C GLN A 198 -11.17 2.95 17.56
N LEU A 199 -10.27 2.33 18.34
CA LEU A 199 -10.26 0.89 18.60
C LEU A 199 -11.54 0.42 19.30
N ASP A 200 -11.99 1.15 20.33
CA ASP A 200 -13.21 0.84 21.08
C ASP A 200 -14.47 0.98 20.21
N LYS A 201 -14.59 2.08 19.47
CA LYS A 201 -15.69 2.29 18.50
C LYS A 201 -15.73 1.17 17.45
N PHE A 202 -14.57 0.81 16.91
CA PHE A 202 -14.49 -0.26 15.93
C PHE A 202 -14.87 -1.61 16.50
N THR A 203 -14.35 -1.95 17.68
CA THR A 203 -14.63 -3.23 18.34
C THR A 203 -16.11 -3.41 18.59
N LYS A 204 -16.78 -2.35 19.06
CA LYS A 204 -18.22 -2.33 19.27
C LYS A 204 -18.99 -2.53 17.97
N ALA A 205 -18.73 -1.69 16.95
CA ALA A 205 -19.41 -1.76 15.65
C ALA A 205 -19.20 -3.10 14.94
N ALA A 206 -17.97 -3.66 14.99
CA ALA A 206 -17.66 -4.95 14.40
C ALA A 206 -18.36 -6.11 15.12
N GLY A 207 -18.49 -6.04 16.45
CA GLY A 207 -19.25 -7.00 17.24
C GLY A 207 -20.76 -6.95 16.96
N GLU A 208 -21.32 -5.76 16.84
CA GLU A 208 -22.72 -5.55 16.45
C GLU A 208 -22.98 -6.06 15.03
N LEU A 209 -22.07 -5.82 14.08
CA LEU A 209 -22.20 -6.31 12.71
C LEU A 209 -22.19 -7.85 12.68
N GLU A 210 -21.22 -8.48 13.35
CA GLU A 210 -21.10 -9.94 13.40
C GLU A 210 -22.35 -10.59 14.03
N SER A 211 -22.85 -10.01 15.13
CA SER A 211 -24.08 -10.46 15.79
C SER A 211 -25.30 -10.29 14.89
N GLY A 212 -25.41 -9.16 14.19
CA GLY A 212 -26.51 -8.88 13.28
C GLY A 212 -26.51 -9.72 12.02
N LEU A 213 -25.36 -10.18 11.56
CA LEU A 213 -25.23 -11.05 10.38
C LEU A 213 -25.36 -12.54 10.70
N GLU A 214 -25.22 -12.93 11.98
CA GLU A 214 -25.26 -14.32 12.46
C GLU A 214 -24.16 -15.22 11.87
N TYR A 215 -23.08 -14.62 11.34
CA TYR A 215 -21.87 -15.33 10.90
C TYR A 215 -20.61 -14.50 11.20
N LYS A 216 -19.48 -15.19 11.28
CA LYS A 216 -18.18 -14.55 11.56
C LYS A 216 -17.68 -13.76 10.36
N VAL A 217 -17.19 -12.54 10.63
CA VAL A 217 -16.50 -11.68 9.67
C VAL A 217 -15.07 -11.43 10.13
N ILE A 218 -14.14 -11.33 9.19
CA ILE A 218 -12.74 -10.99 9.48
C ILE A 218 -12.67 -9.52 9.95
N LYS A 219 -12.12 -9.27 11.13
CA LYS A 219 -12.03 -7.92 11.73
C LYS A 219 -10.60 -7.40 11.59
N HIS A 220 -10.45 -6.17 11.07
CA HIS A 220 -9.13 -5.57 10.96
C HIS A 220 -9.14 -4.04 11.05
N ILE A 221 -8.18 -3.47 11.79
CA ILE A 221 -8.05 -2.02 11.95
C ILE A 221 -6.60 -1.55 11.85
N LEU A 222 -5.62 -2.35 12.29
CA LEU A 222 -4.23 -1.92 12.37
C LEU A 222 -3.60 -1.69 11.00
N ASN A 223 -2.97 -0.53 10.84
CA ASN A 223 -2.03 -0.18 9.78
C ASN A 223 -0.58 -0.50 10.23
N SER A 224 0.45 -0.11 9.47
CA SER A 224 1.86 -0.38 9.83
C SER A 224 2.21 0.12 11.23
N ALA A 225 1.93 1.38 11.55
CA ALA A 225 2.18 1.94 12.88
C ALA A 225 1.34 1.27 13.97
N GLY A 226 0.09 0.90 13.65
CA GLY A 226 -0.77 0.15 14.56
C GLY A 226 -0.20 -1.22 14.90
N ILE A 227 0.39 -1.94 13.94
CA ILE A 227 1.06 -3.22 14.18
C ILE A 227 2.27 -3.03 15.12
N GLU A 228 3.01 -1.93 14.96
CA GLU A 228 4.17 -1.62 15.78
C GLU A 228 3.82 -1.31 17.23
N ARG A 229 2.73 -0.54 17.46
CA ARG A 229 2.42 0.05 18.75
C ARG A 229 1.21 -0.57 19.47
N PHE A 230 0.27 -1.12 18.73
CA PHE A 230 -1.01 -1.62 19.25
C PHE A 230 -1.23 -3.10 18.90
N ALA A 231 -0.18 -3.92 18.86
CA ALA A 231 -0.23 -5.32 18.47
C ALA A 231 -1.28 -6.17 19.25
N ALA A 232 -1.65 -5.77 20.45
CA ALA A 232 -2.72 -6.42 21.23
C ALA A 232 -4.08 -6.39 20.49
N TYR A 233 -4.30 -5.42 19.61
CA TYR A 233 -5.53 -5.22 18.83
C TYR A 233 -5.43 -5.79 17.40
N GLN A 234 -4.54 -6.75 17.13
CA GLN A 234 -4.33 -7.32 15.80
C GLN A 234 -5.57 -8.04 15.22
N MET A 235 -6.50 -8.44 16.07
CA MET A 235 -7.74 -9.13 15.69
C MET A 235 -7.49 -10.30 14.73
N ASP A 236 -8.32 -10.45 13.68
CA ASP A 236 -8.19 -11.55 12.72
C ASP A 236 -7.22 -11.22 11.57
N MET A 237 -7.00 -9.92 11.29
CA MET A 237 -6.16 -9.49 10.17
C MET A 237 -5.56 -8.09 10.41
N VAL A 238 -4.41 -7.81 9.80
CA VAL A 238 -3.75 -6.50 9.82
C VAL A 238 -3.42 -6.03 8.41
N ARG A 239 -3.16 -4.73 8.21
CA ARG A 239 -2.80 -4.16 6.91
C ARG A 239 -1.41 -3.53 6.96
N LEU A 240 -0.45 -4.20 6.33
CA LEU A 240 0.92 -3.71 6.19
C LEU A 240 1.01 -2.80 4.95
N GLY A 241 1.28 -1.53 5.19
CA GLY A 241 1.44 -0.50 4.15
C GLY A 241 2.90 -0.03 4.07
N ILE A 242 3.16 1.21 4.48
CA ILE A 242 4.46 1.87 4.31
C ILE A 242 5.62 1.13 5.00
N GLY A 243 5.34 0.40 6.07
CA GLY A 243 6.34 -0.43 6.75
C GLY A 243 6.92 -1.52 5.87
N LEU A 244 6.17 -2.05 4.91
CA LEU A 244 6.66 -3.01 3.92
C LEU A 244 7.82 -2.43 3.10
N TYR A 245 7.75 -1.12 2.81
CA TYR A 245 8.73 -0.37 2.02
C TYR A 245 9.91 0.18 2.85
N GLY A 246 10.01 -0.22 4.11
CA GLY A 246 11.13 0.12 4.98
C GLY A 246 10.97 1.43 5.76
N VAL A 247 9.78 2.05 5.73
CA VAL A 247 9.50 3.28 6.46
C VAL A 247 8.65 2.98 7.69
N SER A 248 9.22 3.23 8.88
CA SER A 248 8.49 3.15 10.15
C SER A 248 8.07 4.54 10.60
N ALA A 249 6.78 4.75 10.78
CA ALA A 249 6.24 6.00 11.32
C ALA A 249 6.44 6.11 12.85
N SER A 250 6.61 4.98 13.55
CA SER A 250 6.83 4.95 15.01
C SER A 250 8.30 4.83 15.42
N GLY A 251 9.24 4.85 14.44
CA GLY A 251 10.68 4.73 14.70
C GLY A 251 11.17 3.31 14.95
N GLN A 252 10.45 2.28 14.48
CA GLN A 252 10.90 0.89 14.59
C GLN A 252 12.26 0.70 13.90
N LYS A 253 13.21 0.12 14.62
CA LYS A 253 14.51 -0.26 14.07
C LYS A 253 14.43 -1.64 13.39
N GLY A 254 15.37 -1.87 12.45
CA GLY A 254 15.54 -3.19 11.80
C GLY A 254 14.79 -3.34 10.47
N LEU A 255 14.02 -2.36 10.02
CA LEU A 255 13.52 -2.34 8.65
C LEU A 255 14.66 -2.04 7.67
N ARG A 256 14.57 -2.62 6.48
CA ARG A 256 15.53 -2.41 5.39
C ARG A 256 14.95 -1.43 4.37
N ASN A 257 15.80 -0.55 3.85
CA ASN A 257 15.44 0.30 2.72
C ASN A 257 15.17 -0.56 1.48
N VAL A 258 14.05 -0.29 0.82
CA VAL A 258 13.61 -1.07 -0.35
C VAL A 258 14.04 -0.42 -1.65
N SER A 259 13.96 0.90 -1.73
CA SER A 259 14.20 1.65 -2.97
C SER A 259 15.46 2.49 -2.90
N THR A 260 16.29 2.42 -3.93
CA THR A 260 17.50 3.24 -4.07
C THR A 260 17.50 3.92 -5.42
N LEU A 261 17.42 5.26 -5.43
CA LEU A 261 17.56 6.06 -6.64
C LEU A 261 19.03 6.29 -6.94
N LYS A 262 19.50 5.86 -8.12
CA LYS A 262 20.85 6.05 -8.62
C LYS A 262 20.84 6.90 -9.88
N THR A 263 21.84 7.75 -10.03
CA THR A 263 22.04 8.56 -11.24
C THR A 263 23.52 8.78 -11.47
N THR A 264 23.88 9.23 -12.66
CA THR A 264 25.27 9.56 -13.02
C THR A 264 25.53 11.06 -12.99
N ILE A 265 26.77 11.43 -12.74
CA ILE A 265 27.21 12.81 -12.85
C ILE A 265 27.55 13.09 -14.31
N LEU A 266 26.77 13.97 -14.97
CA LEU A 266 27.01 14.36 -16.35
C LEU A 266 28.24 15.26 -16.50
N GLN A 267 28.42 16.17 -15.56
CA GLN A 267 29.51 17.15 -15.57
C GLN A 267 29.79 17.66 -14.17
N ILE A 268 31.06 18.00 -13.93
CA ILE A 268 31.48 18.77 -12.76
C ILE A 268 32.00 20.11 -13.24
N GLN A 269 31.47 21.22 -12.66
CA GLN A 269 31.90 22.57 -12.93
C GLN A 269 32.49 23.22 -11.68
N ASN A 270 33.58 23.99 -11.86
CA ASN A 270 34.12 24.85 -10.82
C ASN A 270 33.43 26.22 -10.92
N VAL A 271 32.78 26.64 -9.86
CA VAL A 271 32.03 27.90 -9.80
C VAL A 271 32.63 28.78 -8.72
N PRO A 272 33.15 29.99 -9.10
CA PRO A 272 33.73 30.93 -8.14
C PRO A 272 32.71 31.46 -7.13
N ALA A 273 33.19 31.84 -5.94
CA ALA A 273 32.37 32.54 -4.95
C ALA A 273 31.70 33.78 -5.54
N GLY A 274 30.42 33.97 -5.29
CA GLY A 274 29.63 35.09 -5.81
C GLY A 274 28.95 34.84 -7.14
N ASP A 275 29.28 33.76 -7.85
CA ASP A 275 28.55 33.37 -9.06
C ASP A 275 27.19 32.72 -8.76
N SER A 276 26.26 32.87 -9.70
CA SER A 276 24.92 32.31 -9.59
C SER A 276 24.77 31.00 -10.34
N ILE A 277 23.90 30.13 -9.82
CA ILE A 277 23.56 28.84 -10.43
C ILE A 277 22.07 28.80 -10.75
N GLY A 278 21.74 28.22 -11.93
CA GLY A 278 20.39 27.95 -12.36
C GLY A 278 19.62 29.14 -12.89
N TYR A 279 18.33 28.92 -13.14
CA TYR A 279 17.44 29.90 -13.73
C TYR A 279 17.23 31.12 -12.82
N SER A 280 17.04 32.28 -13.44
CA SER A 280 16.74 33.55 -12.77
C SER A 280 17.85 33.97 -11.77
N ARG A 281 19.01 33.31 -11.78
CA ARG A 281 20.13 33.60 -10.91
C ARG A 281 19.76 33.64 -9.39
N MET A 282 18.83 32.81 -8.99
CA MET A 282 18.24 32.81 -7.63
C MET A 282 19.20 32.24 -6.56
N SER A 283 20.17 31.41 -6.98
CA SER A 283 21.11 30.75 -6.04
C SER A 283 22.53 31.25 -6.34
N TYR A 284 23.23 31.72 -5.30
CA TYR A 284 24.63 32.16 -5.36
C TYR A 284 25.52 31.28 -4.50
N VAL A 285 26.68 30.90 -5.02
CA VAL A 285 27.67 30.17 -4.23
C VAL A 285 28.42 31.14 -3.30
N LYS A 286 28.52 30.78 -2.02
CA LYS A 286 29.17 31.62 -0.98
C LYS A 286 30.69 31.43 -0.90
N ARG A 287 31.20 30.41 -1.55
CA ARG A 287 32.63 30.04 -1.63
C ARG A 287 32.90 29.37 -2.99
N ASP A 288 34.15 29.29 -3.38
CA ASP A 288 34.54 28.49 -4.55
C ASP A 288 34.05 27.09 -4.38
N SER A 289 33.26 26.62 -5.34
CA SER A 289 32.47 25.39 -5.24
C SER A 289 32.65 24.50 -6.47
N ARG A 290 32.64 23.20 -6.25
CA ARG A 290 32.47 22.18 -7.31
C ARG A 290 31.02 21.77 -7.38
N ILE A 291 30.39 21.96 -8.54
CA ILE A 291 28.97 21.66 -8.76
C ILE A 291 28.87 20.48 -9.69
N ALA A 292 28.19 19.44 -9.25
CA ALA A 292 27.85 18.27 -10.07
C ALA A 292 26.48 18.48 -10.73
N ILE A 293 26.41 18.21 -12.02
CA ILE A 293 25.17 18.21 -12.81
C ILE A 293 24.74 16.77 -12.98
N ILE A 294 23.49 16.47 -12.60
CA ILE A 294 22.87 15.14 -12.70
C ILE A 294 21.63 15.21 -13.59
N PRO A 295 21.30 14.13 -14.35
CA PRO A 295 20.17 14.09 -15.27
C PRO A 295 18.86 13.70 -14.56
N ILE A 296 18.52 14.43 -13.50
CA ILE A 296 17.24 14.27 -12.79
C ILE A 296 16.75 15.65 -12.36
N GLY A 297 15.46 15.91 -12.54
CA GLY A 297 14.85 17.19 -12.21
C GLY A 297 13.35 17.08 -11.90
N TYR A 298 12.70 18.23 -11.85
CA TYR A 298 11.27 18.31 -11.52
C TYR A 298 10.36 17.57 -12.52
N ALA A 299 10.77 17.43 -13.77
CA ALA A 299 10.05 16.66 -14.79
C ALA A 299 10.04 15.14 -14.48
N ASP A 300 11.02 14.68 -13.71
CA ASP A 300 11.13 13.28 -13.24
C ASP A 300 10.47 13.07 -11.87
N GLY A 301 9.81 14.10 -11.31
CA GLY A 301 9.17 14.05 -10.01
C GLY A 301 10.02 14.58 -8.84
N LEU A 302 11.24 15.10 -9.10
CA LEU A 302 12.04 15.72 -8.06
C LEU A 302 11.41 17.06 -7.65
N ASP A 303 10.91 17.15 -6.41
CA ASP A 303 10.22 18.34 -5.92
C ASP A 303 11.17 19.53 -5.83
N ARG A 304 10.71 20.72 -6.26
CA ARG A 304 11.46 21.96 -6.18
C ARG A 304 11.79 22.39 -4.74
N HIS A 305 11.08 21.88 -3.74
CA HIS A 305 11.41 22.12 -2.32
C HIS A 305 12.78 21.52 -1.92
N PHE A 306 13.30 20.57 -2.71
CA PHE A 306 14.69 20.10 -2.52
C PHE A 306 15.74 21.13 -2.97
N SER A 307 15.35 22.25 -3.57
CA SER A 307 16.27 23.36 -3.87
C SER A 307 16.89 23.88 -2.56
N ASN A 308 18.21 24.09 -2.59
CA ASN A 308 19.01 24.51 -1.43
C ASN A 308 19.04 23.51 -0.26
N CYS A 309 18.59 22.28 -0.44
CA CYS A 309 18.87 21.18 0.47
C CYS A 309 20.27 20.63 0.18
N LEU A 310 21.04 20.37 1.24
CA LEU A 310 22.29 19.62 1.12
C LEU A 310 21.94 18.17 0.76
N LEU A 311 22.28 17.74 -0.44
CA LEU A 311 22.37 16.31 -0.75
C LEU A 311 23.64 15.82 -0.05
N TYR A 312 23.47 15.01 1.01
CA TYR A 312 24.58 14.28 1.60
C TYR A 312 24.92 13.14 0.65
N THR A 313 26.07 13.25 -0.03
CA THR A 313 26.69 12.09 -0.62
C THR A 313 27.40 11.35 0.50
N SER A 314 27.00 10.13 0.83
CA SER A 314 27.86 9.26 1.61
C SER A 314 29.09 8.97 0.76
N ASP A 315 30.27 9.26 1.30
CA ASP A 315 31.53 8.79 0.74
C ASP A 315 31.47 7.26 0.68
N ALA A 316 31.48 6.73 -0.54
CA ALA A 316 31.65 5.30 -0.80
C ALA A 316 33.13 5.00 -0.88
#